data_2094c2e1b27048b2e67bef745f511837
#
_entry.id   2094c2e1b27048b2e67bef745f511837
#
_cell.length_a   1.000
_cell.length_b   1.000
_cell.length_c   1.000
_cell.angle_alpha   90.00
_cell.angle_beta   90.00
_cell.angle_gamma   90.00
#
_symmetry.space_group_name_H-M   'P 1'
#
loop_
_entity.id
_entity.type
_entity.pdbx_description
1 polymer ?
#
loop_
_entity_poly.entity_id
_entity_poly.type
_entity_poly.pdbx_seq_one_letter_code
_entity_poly.pdbx_strand_id
1 'polypeptide(L)'
;MIKAVIVEDSRLARVELKELLRTHGNINIIGEADSADKGIELIKLTNPDLVFLDIHLPGATGFDLLEKLDCLPAIIFTTAFEQYALQSFDYHTIDYVLKPIAPERLAKAILKASAHFGSKQLPDKTSDEDNRIFIKDQHKAWLVPLKDVRYFESKGNYIQVFFGNQSPLMLRTLQQLEETLNPKHFIRINRQQIVNLRHVVKVNLSLGNRLRLTLSDGFTTEVSRRQVAKFKEQFEFNS
;
A
#
# COMPACT_ATOMS: atom_id res chain seq x y z
N MET A 1 -12.03 -9.58 7.48
CA MET A 1 -12.90 -8.44 7.78
C MET A 1 -12.05 -7.19 7.61
N ILE A 2 -12.48 -6.22 6.78
CA ILE A 2 -11.74 -5.00 6.44
C ILE A 2 -11.96 -3.97 7.56
N LYS A 3 -10.90 -3.55 8.23
CA LYS A 3 -10.97 -2.48 9.26
C LYS A 3 -11.08 -1.14 8.57
N ALA A 4 -12.17 -0.43 8.80
CA ALA A 4 -12.44 0.84 8.15
C ALA A 4 -12.60 2.00 9.15
N VAL A 5 -12.18 3.19 8.73
CA VAL A 5 -12.38 4.46 9.43
C VAL A 5 -13.22 5.38 8.54
N ILE A 6 -14.05 6.21 9.16
CA ILE A 6 -14.82 7.26 8.48
C ILE A 6 -14.26 8.61 8.91
N VAL A 7 -13.91 9.46 7.93
CA VAL A 7 -13.52 10.87 8.16
C VAL A 7 -14.49 11.77 7.40
N GLU A 8 -15.36 12.41 8.13
CA GLU A 8 -16.51 13.17 7.61
C GLU A 8 -16.94 14.18 8.68
N ASP A 9 -17.09 15.45 8.36
CA ASP A 9 -17.46 16.50 9.33
C ASP A 9 -18.95 16.48 9.68
N SER A 10 -19.81 16.17 8.73
CA SER A 10 -21.25 16.10 8.94
C SER A 10 -21.65 14.86 9.75
N ARG A 11 -22.17 15.09 10.96
CA ARG A 11 -22.71 14.01 11.79
C ARG A 11 -23.80 13.20 11.08
N LEU A 12 -24.66 13.86 10.30
CA LEU A 12 -25.74 13.21 9.59
C LEU A 12 -25.21 12.28 8.49
N ALA A 13 -24.23 12.77 7.71
CA ALA A 13 -23.61 11.99 6.65
C ALA A 13 -22.83 10.76 7.23
N ARG A 14 -22.17 10.91 8.40
CA ARG A 14 -21.55 9.78 9.09
C ARG A 14 -22.57 8.71 9.50
N VAL A 15 -23.72 9.14 10.04
CA VAL A 15 -24.79 8.21 10.45
C VAL A 15 -25.35 7.50 9.23
N GLU A 16 -25.67 8.22 8.15
CA GLU A 16 -26.18 7.65 6.91
C GLU A 16 -25.19 6.62 6.31
N LEU A 17 -23.91 6.98 6.21
CA LEU A 17 -22.90 6.07 5.69
C LEU A 17 -22.76 4.80 6.55
N LYS A 18 -22.81 4.93 7.88
CA LYS A 18 -22.78 3.77 8.78
C LYS A 18 -23.99 2.85 8.60
N GLU A 19 -25.18 3.40 8.44
CA GLU A 19 -26.39 2.60 8.19
C GLU A 19 -26.26 1.82 6.86
N LEU A 20 -25.78 2.49 5.81
CA LEU A 20 -25.54 1.82 4.54
C LEU A 20 -24.48 0.72 4.66
N LEU A 21 -23.41 0.94 5.44
CA LEU A 21 -22.34 -0.03 5.64
C LEU A 21 -22.75 -1.25 6.48
N ARG A 22 -23.79 -1.15 7.32
CA ARG A 22 -24.29 -2.28 8.12
C ARG A 22 -24.71 -3.49 7.30
N THR A 23 -25.17 -3.28 6.07
CA THR A 23 -25.54 -4.38 5.17
C THR A 23 -24.32 -5.12 4.57
N HIS A 24 -23.12 -4.59 4.79
CA HIS A 24 -21.86 -5.12 4.26
C HIS A 24 -21.02 -5.77 5.38
N GLY A 25 -21.30 -7.03 5.71
CA GLY A 25 -20.72 -7.75 6.83
C GLY A 25 -19.19 -7.96 6.76
N ASN A 26 -18.55 -7.62 5.64
CA ASN A 26 -17.11 -7.68 5.46
C ASN A 26 -16.38 -6.38 5.87
N ILE A 27 -17.10 -5.28 6.17
CA ILE A 27 -16.58 -4.01 6.64
C ILE A 27 -16.78 -3.88 8.14
N ASN A 28 -15.73 -3.57 8.87
CA ASN A 28 -15.76 -3.28 10.30
C ASN A 28 -15.32 -1.84 10.55
N ILE A 29 -16.24 -0.97 10.95
CA ILE A 29 -15.92 0.42 11.31
C ILE A 29 -15.26 0.44 12.69
N ILE A 30 -13.98 0.79 12.73
CA ILE A 30 -13.15 0.82 13.94
C ILE A 30 -12.98 2.23 14.52
N GLY A 31 -13.46 3.26 13.83
CA GLY A 31 -13.42 4.64 14.31
C GLY A 31 -14.01 5.65 13.34
N GLU A 32 -14.25 6.84 13.87
CA GLU A 32 -14.80 8.00 13.15
C GLU A 32 -14.05 9.26 13.54
N ALA A 33 -13.87 10.18 12.60
CA ALA A 33 -13.32 11.51 12.83
C ALA A 33 -14.17 12.57 12.11
N ASP A 34 -14.24 13.77 12.69
CA ASP A 34 -15.03 14.90 12.20
C ASP A 34 -14.15 16.01 11.61
N SER A 35 -12.85 15.81 11.54
CA SER A 35 -11.88 16.76 11.00
C SER A 35 -10.64 16.07 10.48
N ALA A 36 -9.85 16.78 9.65
CA ALA A 36 -8.61 16.24 9.09
C ALA A 36 -7.61 15.85 10.19
N ASP A 37 -7.39 16.69 11.19
CA ASP A 37 -6.39 16.44 12.24
C ASP A 37 -6.76 15.19 13.07
N LYS A 38 -8.03 15.09 13.51
CA LYS A 38 -8.51 13.88 14.19
C LYS A 38 -8.45 12.65 13.31
N GLY A 39 -8.72 12.82 12.00
CA GLY A 39 -8.59 11.77 11.01
C GLY A 39 -7.16 11.23 10.91
N ILE A 40 -6.18 12.12 10.84
CA ILE A 40 -4.76 11.77 10.82
C ILE A 40 -4.35 10.99 12.07
N GLU A 41 -4.72 11.50 13.26
CA GLU A 41 -4.41 10.84 14.53
C GLU A 41 -5.05 9.44 14.59
N LEU A 42 -6.33 9.33 14.24
CA LEU A 42 -7.06 8.08 14.25
C LEU A 42 -6.47 7.05 13.28
N ILE A 43 -6.13 7.47 12.05
CA ILE A 43 -5.51 6.60 11.05
C ILE A 43 -4.13 6.11 11.52
N LYS A 44 -3.30 6.99 12.08
CA LYS A 44 -1.98 6.62 12.64
C LYS A 44 -2.10 5.64 13.81
N LEU A 45 -3.09 5.85 14.67
CA LEU A 45 -3.31 5.02 15.86
C LEU A 45 -3.85 3.62 15.52
N THR A 46 -4.82 3.56 14.59
CA THR A 46 -5.58 2.32 14.33
C THR A 46 -5.06 1.53 13.14
N ASN A 47 -4.24 2.15 12.26
CA ASN A 47 -3.73 1.58 11.02
C ASN A 47 -4.82 0.81 10.25
N PRO A 48 -5.88 1.50 9.79
CA PRO A 48 -7.01 0.89 9.13
C PRO A 48 -6.62 0.35 7.76
N ASP A 49 -7.37 -0.64 7.27
CA ASP A 49 -7.22 -1.13 5.89
C ASP A 49 -7.84 -0.15 4.89
N LEU A 50 -8.98 0.47 5.25
CA LEU A 50 -9.80 1.32 4.40
C LEU A 50 -10.20 2.61 5.12
N VAL A 51 -10.24 3.73 4.40
CA VAL A 51 -10.80 4.99 4.89
C VAL A 51 -11.88 5.48 3.92
N PHE A 52 -13.07 5.73 4.46
CA PHE A 52 -14.08 6.55 3.80
C PHE A 52 -13.79 8.00 4.15
N LEU A 53 -13.48 8.82 3.15
CA LEU A 53 -12.93 10.16 3.34
C LEU A 53 -13.75 11.19 2.59
N ASP A 54 -14.29 12.19 3.31
CA ASP A 54 -14.80 13.37 2.62
C ASP A 54 -13.64 14.26 2.16
N ILE A 55 -13.82 14.89 1.02
CA ILE A 55 -12.86 15.86 0.48
C ILE A 55 -12.94 17.18 1.23
N HIS A 56 -14.14 17.63 1.59
CA HIS A 56 -14.31 18.88 2.31
C HIS A 56 -14.40 18.66 3.81
N LEU A 57 -13.31 18.99 4.49
CA LEU A 57 -13.22 18.95 5.95
C LEU A 57 -12.97 20.37 6.48
N PRO A 58 -13.39 20.69 7.71
CA PRO A 58 -13.12 21.99 8.30
C PRO A 58 -11.62 22.30 8.34
N GLY A 59 -11.24 23.40 7.69
CA GLY A 59 -9.87 23.92 7.70
C GLY A 59 -8.86 23.20 6.80
N ALA A 60 -9.25 22.10 6.15
CA ALA A 60 -8.37 21.35 5.24
C ALA A 60 -9.20 20.49 4.25
N THR A 61 -8.58 20.03 3.20
CA THR A 61 -9.18 19.03 2.30
C THR A 61 -8.82 17.62 2.71
N GLY A 62 -9.59 16.62 2.23
CA GLY A 62 -9.22 15.21 2.36
C GLY A 62 -7.89 14.91 1.70
N PHE A 63 -7.50 15.63 0.65
CA PHE A 63 -6.19 15.51 0.02
C PHE A 63 -5.06 16.00 0.93
N ASP A 64 -5.24 17.15 1.61
CA ASP A 64 -4.27 17.66 2.60
C ASP A 64 -4.07 16.67 3.75
N LEU A 65 -5.13 15.93 4.13
CA LEU A 65 -5.03 14.86 5.10
C LEU A 65 -4.12 13.75 4.58
N LEU A 66 -4.33 13.30 3.33
CA LEU A 66 -3.54 12.22 2.74
C LEU A 66 -2.06 12.59 2.62
N GLU A 67 -1.74 13.84 2.29
CA GLU A 67 -0.35 14.32 2.19
C GLU A 67 0.41 14.28 3.52
N LYS A 68 -0.31 14.37 4.65
CA LYS A 68 0.27 14.33 6.01
C LYS A 68 0.43 12.91 6.56
N LEU A 69 0.03 11.88 5.81
CA LEU A 69 0.16 10.48 6.20
C LEU A 69 1.46 9.87 5.65
N ASP A 70 2.23 9.23 6.50
CA ASP A 70 3.44 8.49 6.11
C ASP A 70 3.13 7.20 5.32
N CYS A 71 1.93 6.65 5.56
CA CYS A 71 1.39 5.45 4.91
C CYS A 71 -0.08 5.67 4.58
N LEU A 72 -0.45 5.48 3.32
CA LEU A 72 -1.84 5.62 2.88
C LEU A 72 -2.58 4.28 3.03
N PRO A 73 -3.71 4.24 3.77
CA PRO A 73 -4.67 3.15 3.67
C PRO A 73 -5.34 3.16 2.29
N ALA A 74 -6.12 2.13 1.97
CA ALA A 74 -7.02 2.23 0.82
C ALA A 74 -8.07 3.33 1.06
N ILE A 75 -8.39 4.11 0.03
CA ILE A 75 -9.30 5.26 0.15
C ILE A 75 -10.54 5.05 -0.73
N ILE A 76 -11.71 5.32 -0.17
CA ILE A 76 -12.93 5.59 -0.91
C ILE A 76 -13.36 7.02 -0.55
N PHE A 77 -13.30 7.91 -1.51
CA PHE A 77 -13.85 9.26 -1.30
C PHE A 77 -15.36 9.26 -1.27
N THR A 78 -15.95 9.99 -0.33
CA THR A 78 -17.40 10.23 -0.20
C THR A 78 -17.64 11.74 -0.14
N THR A 79 -18.08 12.34 -1.24
CA THR A 79 -18.17 13.81 -1.33
C THR A 79 -19.34 14.27 -2.18
N ALA A 80 -19.76 15.53 -2.00
CA ALA A 80 -20.79 16.17 -2.86
C ALA A 80 -20.22 16.76 -4.18
N PHE A 81 -18.91 16.72 -4.40
CA PHE A 81 -18.26 17.47 -5.47
C PHE A 81 -17.70 16.54 -6.57
N GLU A 82 -18.25 16.63 -7.78
CA GLU A 82 -17.77 15.83 -8.93
C GLU A 82 -16.39 16.26 -9.45
N GLN A 83 -16.06 17.53 -9.33
CA GLN A 83 -14.85 18.12 -9.91
C GLN A 83 -13.54 17.50 -9.41
N TYR A 84 -13.54 16.91 -8.23
CA TYR A 84 -12.35 16.27 -7.66
C TYR A 84 -12.18 14.79 -8.06
N ALA A 85 -13.10 14.25 -8.85
CA ALA A 85 -12.99 12.86 -9.29
C ALA A 85 -11.70 12.60 -10.08
N LEU A 86 -11.27 13.53 -10.93
CA LEU A 86 -10.01 13.43 -11.67
C LEU A 86 -8.80 13.48 -10.73
N GLN A 87 -8.79 14.38 -9.76
CA GLN A 87 -7.70 14.51 -8.79
C GLN A 87 -7.59 13.28 -7.87
N SER A 88 -8.70 12.60 -7.58
CA SER A 88 -8.68 11.39 -6.77
C SER A 88 -7.86 10.25 -7.40
N PHE A 89 -7.72 10.21 -8.73
CA PHE A 89 -6.89 9.23 -9.43
C PHE A 89 -5.39 9.40 -9.13
N ASP A 90 -4.93 10.60 -8.80
CA ASP A 90 -3.54 10.86 -8.44
C ASP A 90 -3.16 10.19 -7.12
N TYR A 91 -4.14 9.95 -6.24
CA TYR A 91 -3.98 9.28 -4.94
C TYR A 91 -4.25 7.77 -4.98
N HIS A 92 -4.45 7.18 -6.17
CA HIS A 92 -4.70 5.75 -6.37
C HIS A 92 -5.83 5.21 -5.47
N THR A 93 -6.91 5.97 -5.38
CA THR A 93 -8.08 5.62 -4.58
C THR A 93 -8.77 4.39 -5.13
N ILE A 94 -9.41 3.61 -4.26
CA ILE A 94 -10.22 2.46 -4.66
C ILE A 94 -11.43 2.92 -5.47
N ASP A 95 -12.10 3.97 -4.98
CA ASP A 95 -13.27 4.51 -5.65
C ASP A 95 -13.63 5.91 -5.16
N TYR A 96 -14.60 6.52 -5.86
CA TYR A 96 -15.12 7.85 -5.63
C TYR A 96 -16.64 7.81 -5.62
N VAL A 97 -17.28 8.11 -4.49
CA VAL A 97 -18.74 8.01 -4.32
C VAL A 97 -19.31 9.38 -4.05
N LEU A 98 -20.24 9.80 -4.92
CA LEU A 98 -20.94 11.08 -4.78
C LEU A 98 -22.06 10.99 -3.74
N LYS A 99 -22.23 12.06 -2.98
CA LYS A 99 -23.40 12.30 -2.12
C LYS A 99 -24.55 12.92 -2.96
N PRO A 100 -25.82 12.51 -2.74
CA PRO A 100 -26.27 11.52 -1.78
C PRO A 100 -25.81 10.11 -2.16
N ILE A 101 -25.39 9.33 -1.17
CA ILE A 101 -24.79 8.01 -1.41
C ILE A 101 -25.87 6.99 -1.78
N ALA A 102 -25.91 6.63 -3.07
CA ALA A 102 -26.80 5.55 -3.53
C ALA A 102 -26.27 4.18 -3.04
N PRO A 103 -27.13 3.32 -2.43
CA PRO A 103 -26.73 2.01 -1.90
C PRO A 103 -26.00 1.14 -2.92
N GLU A 104 -26.48 1.10 -4.16
CA GLU A 104 -25.86 0.30 -5.23
C GLU A 104 -24.48 0.83 -5.62
N ARG A 105 -24.29 2.17 -5.54
CA ARG A 105 -23.00 2.79 -5.85
C ARG A 105 -21.97 2.48 -4.76
N LEU A 106 -22.40 2.54 -3.50
CA LEU A 106 -21.55 2.15 -2.36
C LEU A 106 -21.19 0.66 -2.43
N ALA A 107 -22.16 -0.21 -2.73
CA ALA A 107 -21.91 -1.64 -2.90
C ALA A 107 -20.84 -1.93 -3.96
N LYS A 108 -20.86 -1.23 -5.10
CA LYS A 108 -19.81 -1.35 -6.13
C LYS A 108 -18.43 -0.91 -5.62
N ALA A 109 -18.37 0.17 -4.83
CA ALA A 109 -17.12 0.64 -4.24
C ALA A 109 -16.56 -0.38 -3.22
N ILE A 110 -17.44 -0.96 -2.41
CA ILE A 110 -17.07 -2.01 -1.44
C ILE A 110 -16.63 -3.30 -2.14
N LEU A 111 -17.25 -3.68 -3.26
CA LEU A 111 -16.79 -4.80 -4.06
C LEU A 111 -15.38 -4.59 -4.59
N LYS A 112 -15.05 -3.39 -5.09
CA LYS A 112 -13.68 -3.04 -5.50
C LYS A 112 -12.70 -3.11 -4.32
N ALA A 113 -13.09 -2.58 -3.15
CA ALA A 113 -12.29 -2.70 -1.94
C ALA A 113 -12.09 -4.17 -1.55
N SER A 114 -13.14 -4.98 -1.58
CA SER A 114 -13.08 -6.41 -1.26
C SER A 114 -12.18 -7.17 -2.23
N ALA A 115 -12.24 -6.87 -3.53
CA ALA A 115 -11.33 -7.44 -4.52
C ALA A 115 -9.89 -7.00 -4.27
N HIS A 116 -9.67 -5.72 -3.89
CA HIS A 116 -8.35 -5.21 -3.52
C HIS A 116 -7.75 -5.96 -2.31
N PHE A 117 -8.57 -6.26 -1.29
CA PHE A 117 -8.16 -7.00 -0.09
C PHE A 117 -8.33 -8.52 -0.25
N GLY A 118 -9.26 -8.99 -1.08
CA GLY A 118 -9.50 -10.42 -1.35
C GLY A 118 -8.41 -11.04 -2.21
N SER A 119 -7.72 -10.26 -3.01
CA SER A 119 -6.45 -10.66 -3.63
C SER A 119 -5.31 -10.85 -2.59
N LYS A 120 -5.57 -10.59 -1.29
CA LYS A 120 -4.77 -11.06 -0.14
C LYS A 120 -4.96 -12.55 0.19
N GLN A 121 -5.93 -13.25 -0.39
CA GLN A 121 -5.84 -14.71 -0.45
C GLN A 121 -4.77 -15.02 -1.48
N LEU A 122 -3.62 -15.40 -0.96
CA LEU A 122 -2.52 -16.02 -1.69
C LEU A 122 -3.10 -16.92 -2.79
N PRO A 123 -2.75 -16.71 -4.05
CA PRO A 123 -2.83 -17.83 -4.97
C PRO A 123 -1.99 -18.91 -4.31
N ASP A 124 -2.59 -20.09 -4.18
CA ASP A 124 -1.96 -21.32 -3.76
C ASP A 124 -0.52 -21.35 -4.30
N LYS A 125 0.42 -21.78 -3.46
CA LYS A 125 1.86 -21.87 -3.76
C LYS A 125 2.14 -22.79 -4.96
N THR A 126 1.60 -22.45 -6.11
CA THR A 126 1.92 -23.12 -7.38
C THR A 126 2.98 -22.27 -8.07
N SER A 127 4.17 -22.83 -8.14
CA SER A 127 5.36 -22.41 -8.89
C SER A 127 5.62 -20.90 -8.94
N ASP A 128 6.64 -20.45 -8.22
CA ASP A 128 7.15 -19.05 -8.15
C ASP A 128 7.44 -18.37 -9.51
N GLU A 129 7.37 -19.11 -10.60
CA GLU A 129 7.71 -18.62 -11.95
C GLU A 129 6.60 -17.76 -12.57
N ASP A 130 5.35 -17.95 -12.17
CA ASP A 130 4.19 -17.25 -12.74
C ASP A 130 3.64 -16.09 -11.88
N ASN A 131 4.20 -15.83 -10.70
CA ASN A 131 3.77 -14.71 -9.87
C ASN A 131 4.14 -13.38 -10.51
N ARG A 132 3.11 -12.60 -10.86
CA ARG A 132 3.24 -11.28 -11.49
C ARG A 132 2.76 -10.17 -10.56
N ILE A 133 3.42 -9.03 -10.62
CA ILE A 133 2.97 -7.80 -9.97
C ILE A 133 2.38 -6.86 -11.01
N PHE A 134 1.18 -6.35 -10.71
CA PHE A 134 0.59 -5.30 -11.53
C PHE A 134 0.99 -3.93 -10.97
N ILE A 135 1.61 -3.11 -11.82
CA ILE A 135 2.08 -1.77 -11.50
C ILE A 135 1.38 -0.82 -12.44
N LYS A 136 0.71 0.19 -11.90
CA LYS A 136 0.11 1.28 -12.68
C LYS A 136 0.76 2.58 -12.24
N ASP A 137 1.34 3.30 -13.18
CA ASP A 137 1.96 4.60 -12.98
C ASP A 137 1.43 5.55 -14.08
N GLN A 138 0.73 6.61 -13.66
CA GLN A 138 0.10 7.58 -14.55
C GLN A 138 -0.72 6.91 -15.68
N HIS A 139 -0.24 6.96 -16.91
CA HIS A 139 -0.91 6.44 -18.11
C HIS A 139 -0.39 5.08 -18.56
N LYS A 140 0.55 4.48 -17.85
CA LYS A 140 1.16 3.19 -18.18
C LYS A 140 0.83 2.14 -17.13
N ALA A 141 0.67 0.92 -17.58
CA ALA A 141 0.50 -0.23 -16.71
C ALA A 141 1.44 -1.36 -17.13
N TRP A 142 2.00 -2.04 -16.15
CA TRP A 142 2.89 -3.18 -16.35
C TRP A 142 2.37 -4.39 -15.57
N LEU A 143 2.43 -5.54 -16.21
CA LEU A 143 2.24 -6.83 -15.54
C LEU A 143 3.58 -7.56 -15.55
N VAL A 144 4.35 -7.38 -14.48
CA VAL A 144 5.76 -7.78 -14.39
C VAL A 144 5.89 -9.09 -13.61
N PRO A 145 6.54 -10.12 -14.16
CA PRO A 145 6.91 -11.30 -13.39
C PRO A 145 7.77 -10.89 -12.18
N LEU A 146 7.45 -11.37 -10.98
CA LEU A 146 8.21 -11.02 -9.78
C LEU A 146 9.69 -11.43 -9.90
N LYS A 147 9.99 -12.47 -10.65
CA LYS A 147 11.37 -12.89 -10.93
C LYS A 147 12.21 -11.82 -11.62
N ASP A 148 11.57 -10.94 -12.40
CA ASP A 148 12.25 -9.88 -13.17
C ASP A 148 12.41 -8.58 -12.37
N VAL A 149 11.73 -8.48 -11.21
CA VAL A 149 11.87 -7.35 -10.31
C VAL A 149 13.14 -7.50 -9.48
N ARG A 150 14.05 -6.52 -9.57
CA ARG A 150 15.33 -6.53 -8.83
C ARG A 150 15.16 -6.09 -7.38
N TYR A 151 14.50 -4.99 -7.16
CA TYR A 151 14.24 -4.46 -5.81
C TYR A 151 13.09 -3.46 -5.82
N PHE A 152 12.60 -3.17 -4.63
CA PHE A 152 11.60 -2.16 -4.33
C PHE A 152 12.22 -1.12 -3.41
N GLU A 153 11.94 0.15 -3.65
CA GLU A 153 12.43 1.25 -2.82
C GLU A 153 11.30 2.19 -2.41
N SER A 154 11.25 2.56 -1.14
CA SER A 154 10.28 3.53 -0.63
C SER A 154 10.62 4.94 -1.10
N LYS A 155 9.63 5.64 -1.66
CA LYS A 155 9.69 7.03 -2.09
C LYS A 155 8.48 7.79 -1.54
N GLY A 156 8.59 8.23 -0.29
CA GLY A 156 7.44 8.82 0.41
C GLY A 156 6.30 7.81 0.54
N ASN A 157 5.15 8.15 -0.01
CA ASN A 157 3.94 7.30 0.00
C ASN A 157 3.92 6.23 -1.11
N TYR A 158 4.98 6.17 -1.93
CA TYR A 158 5.08 5.25 -3.06
C TYR A 158 6.21 4.26 -2.86
N ILE A 159 6.13 3.17 -3.59
CA ILE A 159 7.23 2.25 -3.82
C ILE A 159 7.66 2.39 -5.27
N GLN A 160 8.93 2.66 -5.47
CA GLN A 160 9.55 2.56 -6.79
C GLN A 160 9.94 1.10 -7.05
N VAL A 161 9.50 0.55 -8.19
CA VAL A 161 9.70 -0.86 -8.56
C VAL A 161 10.72 -0.93 -9.68
N PHE A 162 11.84 -1.59 -9.43
CA PHE A 162 12.96 -1.65 -10.40
C PHE A 162 12.98 -2.98 -11.14
N PHE A 163 12.77 -2.94 -12.47
CA PHE A 163 12.83 -4.10 -13.36
C PHE A 163 13.23 -3.68 -14.77
N GLY A 164 13.97 -4.51 -15.50
CA GLY A 164 14.52 -4.13 -16.80
C GLY A 164 15.15 -2.73 -16.75
N ASN A 165 14.76 -1.85 -17.66
CA ASN A 165 15.15 -0.43 -17.67
C ASN A 165 14.04 0.49 -17.15
N GLN A 166 13.07 -0.05 -16.40
CA GLN A 166 11.92 0.68 -15.88
C GLN A 166 12.00 0.83 -14.36
N SER A 167 11.42 1.93 -13.86
CA SER A 167 11.34 2.19 -12.43
C SER A 167 10.06 2.97 -12.05
N PRO A 168 8.86 2.43 -12.41
CA PRO A 168 7.59 3.10 -12.11
C PRO A 168 7.31 3.15 -10.61
N LEU A 169 6.41 4.07 -10.24
CA LEU A 169 5.90 4.22 -8.89
C LEU A 169 4.63 3.39 -8.70
N MET A 170 4.48 2.80 -7.53
CA MET A 170 3.30 2.06 -7.12
C MET A 170 2.88 2.54 -5.74
N LEU A 171 1.58 2.84 -5.58
CA LEU A 171 1.04 3.22 -4.29
C LEU A 171 0.85 1.99 -3.40
N ARG A 172 1.86 1.67 -2.63
CA ARG A 172 1.89 0.65 -1.58
C ARG A 172 2.95 0.98 -0.55
N THR A 173 2.84 0.40 0.65
CA THR A 173 3.93 0.44 1.63
C THR A 173 4.83 -0.79 1.48
N LEU A 174 6.10 -0.66 1.87
CA LEU A 174 7.01 -1.81 1.92
C LEU A 174 6.51 -2.92 2.86
N GLN A 175 5.79 -2.56 3.92
CA GLN A 175 5.21 -3.53 4.85
C GLN A 175 4.12 -4.36 4.18
N GLN A 176 3.16 -3.72 3.50
CA GLN A 176 2.12 -4.41 2.73
C GLN A 176 2.70 -5.29 1.63
N LEU A 177 3.78 -4.84 1.01
CA LEU A 177 4.45 -5.59 -0.03
C LEU A 177 5.19 -6.81 0.55
N GLU A 178 5.90 -6.64 1.68
CA GLU A 178 6.61 -7.72 2.39
C GLU A 178 5.66 -8.86 2.78
N GLU A 179 4.42 -8.55 3.18
CA GLU A 179 3.41 -9.55 3.53
C GLU A 179 2.94 -10.40 2.33
N THR A 180 3.04 -9.87 1.10
CA THR A 180 2.59 -10.55 -0.13
C THR A 180 3.69 -11.25 -0.89
N LEU A 181 4.94 -10.86 -0.69
CA LEU A 181 6.09 -11.44 -1.38
C LEU A 181 6.54 -12.76 -0.74
N ASN A 182 7.04 -13.66 -1.58
CA ASN A 182 7.63 -14.90 -1.08
C ASN A 182 8.94 -14.60 -0.33
N PRO A 183 9.01 -14.87 1.00
CA PRO A 183 10.19 -14.56 1.80
C PRO A 183 11.44 -15.35 1.38
N LYS A 184 11.31 -16.44 0.62
CA LYS A 184 12.46 -17.18 0.05
C LYS A 184 13.19 -16.41 -1.05
N HIS A 185 12.49 -15.47 -1.71
CA HIS A 185 13.05 -14.72 -2.83
C HIS A 185 13.18 -13.23 -2.57
N PHE A 186 12.41 -12.70 -1.64
CA PHE A 186 12.41 -11.28 -1.31
C PHE A 186 12.72 -11.06 0.16
N ILE A 187 13.69 -10.21 0.43
CA ILE A 187 14.05 -9.85 1.79
C ILE A 187 14.06 -8.32 1.98
N ARG A 188 13.46 -7.88 3.06
CA ARG A 188 13.60 -6.50 3.49
C ARG A 188 14.96 -6.28 4.12
N ILE A 189 15.83 -5.54 3.46
CA ILE A 189 17.22 -5.32 3.91
C ILE A 189 17.38 -4.10 4.82
N ASN A 190 16.50 -3.12 4.69
CA ASN A 190 16.46 -1.93 5.54
C ASN A 190 15.05 -1.32 5.54
N ARG A 191 14.87 -0.16 6.19
CA ARG A 191 13.59 0.53 6.28
C ARG A 191 13.03 1.02 4.93
N GLN A 192 13.91 1.15 3.92
CA GLN A 192 13.56 1.74 2.63
C GLN A 192 13.56 0.75 1.47
N GLN A 193 14.05 -0.50 1.65
CA GLN A 193 14.28 -1.39 0.52
C GLN A 193 13.95 -2.85 0.82
N ILE A 194 13.30 -3.49 -0.18
CA ILE A 194 13.14 -4.95 -0.30
C ILE A 194 13.89 -5.38 -1.55
N VAL A 195 14.75 -6.39 -1.45
CA VAL A 195 15.60 -6.88 -2.54
C VAL A 195 15.16 -8.29 -2.95
N ASN A 196 15.18 -8.56 -4.24
CA ASN A 196 15.04 -9.90 -4.78
C ASN A 196 16.39 -10.61 -4.74
N LEU A 197 16.46 -11.69 -3.99
CA LEU A 197 17.67 -12.47 -3.78
C LEU A 197 18.22 -13.11 -5.07
N ARG A 198 17.36 -13.37 -6.05
CA ARG A 198 17.75 -13.90 -7.38
C ARG A 198 18.63 -12.92 -8.16
N HIS A 199 18.55 -11.64 -7.86
CA HIS A 199 19.33 -10.58 -8.51
C HIS A 199 20.57 -10.17 -7.71
N VAL A 200 20.84 -10.77 -6.54
CA VAL A 200 22.06 -10.51 -5.78
C VAL A 200 23.22 -11.28 -6.40
N VAL A 201 24.15 -10.57 -6.98
CA VAL A 201 25.33 -11.17 -7.65
C VAL A 201 26.58 -11.16 -6.77
N LYS A 202 26.64 -10.27 -5.76
CA LYS A 202 27.79 -10.17 -4.86
C LYS A 202 27.35 -9.71 -3.48
N VAL A 203 27.94 -10.34 -2.46
CA VAL A 203 27.77 -9.97 -1.05
C VAL A 203 29.17 -9.70 -0.47
N ASN A 204 29.41 -8.50 0.00
CA ASN A 204 30.66 -8.11 0.63
C ASN A 204 30.45 -7.85 2.13
N LEU A 205 31.33 -8.41 2.95
CA LEU A 205 31.44 -8.04 4.36
C LEU A 205 32.21 -6.71 4.44
N SER A 206 31.58 -5.68 4.97
CA SER A 206 32.20 -4.38 5.25
C SER A 206 32.66 -4.30 6.71
N LEU A 207 33.60 -3.41 6.99
CA LEU A 207 34.06 -3.12 8.36
C LEU A 207 32.86 -2.83 9.28
N GLY A 208 32.80 -3.47 10.44
CA GLY A 208 31.69 -3.30 11.40
C GLY A 208 30.51 -4.22 11.20
N ASN A 209 30.72 -5.40 10.59
CA ASN A 209 29.67 -6.43 10.38
C ASN A 209 28.47 -5.97 9.53
N ARG A 210 28.71 -5.05 8.59
CA ARG A 210 27.71 -4.63 7.59
C ARG A 210 27.83 -5.47 6.35
N LEU A 211 26.71 -5.83 5.75
CA LEU A 211 26.65 -6.50 4.46
C LEU A 211 26.32 -5.49 3.37
N ARG A 212 27.15 -5.44 2.34
CA ARG A 212 26.90 -4.69 1.11
C ARG A 212 26.54 -5.67 0.01
N LEU A 213 25.39 -5.46 -0.61
CA LEU A 213 24.88 -6.25 -1.73
C LEU A 213 25.16 -5.52 -3.03
N THR A 214 25.52 -6.28 -4.07
CA THR A 214 25.56 -5.79 -5.45
C THR A 214 24.53 -6.59 -6.23
N LEU A 215 23.66 -5.90 -6.96
CA LEU A 215 22.64 -6.50 -7.80
C LEU A 215 23.13 -6.68 -9.25
N SER A 216 22.36 -7.41 -10.03
CA SER A 216 22.68 -7.78 -11.43
C SER A 216 22.83 -6.57 -12.38
N ASP A 217 22.28 -5.41 -12.02
CA ASP A 217 22.41 -4.15 -12.75
C ASP A 217 23.58 -3.28 -12.25
N GLY A 218 24.37 -3.77 -11.31
CA GLY A 218 25.46 -3.03 -10.68
C GLY A 218 25.05 -2.14 -9.51
N PHE A 219 23.73 -2.03 -9.22
CA PHE A 219 23.26 -1.27 -8.08
C PHE A 219 23.79 -1.87 -6.76
N THR A 220 24.25 -1.02 -5.86
CA THR A 220 24.77 -1.44 -4.55
C THR A 220 23.95 -0.87 -3.41
N THR A 221 23.68 -1.69 -2.41
CA THR A 221 22.91 -1.31 -1.23
C THR A 221 23.46 -1.97 0.04
N GLU A 222 23.07 -1.47 1.22
CA GLU A 222 23.51 -2.00 2.51
C GLU A 222 22.36 -2.63 3.29
N VAL A 223 22.66 -3.80 3.88
CA VAL A 223 21.74 -4.47 4.82
C VAL A 223 21.88 -3.80 6.19
N SER A 224 20.76 -3.36 6.76
CA SER A 224 20.76 -2.78 8.10
C SER A 224 21.16 -3.82 9.16
N ARG A 225 21.81 -3.38 10.23
CA ARG A 225 22.31 -4.27 11.30
C ARG A 225 21.23 -5.23 11.84
N ARG A 226 19.97 -4.78 11.92
CA ARG A 226 18.83 -5.60 12.39
C ARG A 226 18.48 -6.72 11.42
N GLN A 227 18.74 -6.54 10.12
CA GLN A 227 18.37 -7.50 9.09
C GLN A 227 19.53 -8.45 8.72
N VAL A 228 20.76 -8.19 9.20
CA VAL A 228 21.93 -9.03 8.88
C VAL A 228 21.74 -10.48 9.35
N ALA A 229 21.18 -10.71 10.54
CA ALA A 229 20.92 -12.05 11.04
C ALA A 229 19.94 -12.80 10.15
N LYS A 230 18.77 -12.20 9.87
CA LYS A 230 17.73 -12.76 8.99
C LYS A 230 18.27 -13.02 7.58
N PHE A 231 19.11 -12.11 7.06
CA PHE A 231 19.73 -12.28 5.74
C PHE A 231 20.70 -13.48 5.71
N LYS A 232 21.54 -13.64 6.77
CA LYS A 232 22.48 -14.76 6.86
C LYS A 232 21.77 -16.10 6.98
N GLU A 233 20.71 -16.20 7.78
CA GLU A 233 19.89 -17.42 7.90
C GLU A 233 19.34 -17.86 6.55
N GLN A 234 18.91 -16.91 5.71
CA GLN A 234 18.30 -17.22 4.42
C GLN A 234 19.30 -17.71 3.37
N PHE A 235 20.58 -17.40 3.50
CA PHE A 235 21.65 -17.84 2.60
C PHE A 235 22.48 -18.99 3.14
N GLU A 236 22.12 -19.58 4.31
CA GLU A 236 22.95 -20.63 4.94
C GLU A 236 24.45 -20.27 4.90
N PHE A 237 24.77 -19.04 5.27
CA PHE A 237 26.17 -18.67 5.49
C PHE A 237 26.67 -19.42 6.73
N ASN A 238 26.99 -20.71 6.55
CA ASN A 238 27.80 -21.45 7.50
C ASN A 238 29.19 -20.83 7.54
N SER A 239 29.58 -20.40 8.71
CA SER A 239 30.92 -19.91 9.06
C SER A 239 31.97 -21.00 8.88
#